data_d013f7c1ddc9be14f2907f3d8aa1a5dd
#
_entry.id   d013f7c1ddc9be14f2907f3d8aa1a5dd
#
_cell.length_a   1.000
_cell.length_b   1.000
_cell.length_c   1.000
_cell.angle_alpha   90.00
_cell.angle_beta   90.00
_cell.angle_gamma   90.00
#
_symmetry.space_group_name_H-M   'P 1'
#
loop_
_entity.id
_entity.type
_entity.pdbx_description
1 polymer ?
#
loop_
_entity_poly.entity_id
_entity_poly.type
_entity_poly.pdbx_seq_one_letter_code
_entity_poly.pdbx_strand_id
1 'polypeptide(L)'
;LIRRAGVPLAAPSANLSGSPSPTCARHCIDDLDGRVDAIVDGGPCEVGLESTVLTLCEQPPQILRPGAVTLEMARQVLADIELGPGVFERLPDGVRAASPGMKYKHYAPKARVILVHAARGPFANFLASRKGRFGALCLAGDEQALSCPCIVYGVQDDAASQAHGLFDALRQIDRAGLPLVYARVDGAGGVGQAVYNRLLRAAGFEELWV
;
A
#
# COMPACT_ATOMS: atom_id res chain seq x y z
N LEU A 1 -26.52 -3.66 7.65
CA LEU A 1 -26.47 -2.52 8.61
C LEU A 1 -27.13 -1.28 8.03
N ILE A 2 -26.67 -0.70 6.90
CA ILE A 2 -27.15 0.56 6.30
C ILE A 2 -28.67 0.53 6.09
N ARG A 3 -29.21 -0.54 5.45
CA ARG A 3 -30.68 -0.67 5.25
C ARG A 3 -31.46 -0.67 6.57
N ARG A 4 -30.92 -1.26 7.63
CA ARG A 4 -31.57 -1.31 8.96
C ARG A 4 -31.44 0.00 9.70
N ALA A 5 -30.33 0.74 9.52
CA ALA A 5 -30.13 2.04 10.13
C ALA A 5 -31.09 3.10 9.57
N GLY A 6 -31.50 2.98 8.30
CA GLY A 6 -32.42 3.93 7.65
C GLY A 6 -31.84 5.32 7.43
N VAL A 7 -30.52 5.49 7.63
CA VAL A 7 -29.80 6.74 7.47
C VAL A 7 -28.47 6.52 6.73
N PRO A 8 -27.92 7.54 6.04
CA PRO A 8 -26.57 7.46 5.49
C PRO A 8 -25.53 7.25 6.60
N LEU A 9 -24.50 6.46 6.29
CA LEU A 9 -23.39 6.20 7.20
C LEU A 9 -22.09 6.77 6.61
N ALA A 10 -21.32 7.47 7.42
CA ALA A 10 -19.95 7.86 7.10
C ALA A 10 -19.00 6.71 7.51
N ALA A 11 -18.15 6.30 6.60
CA ALA A 11 -17.28 5.13 6.80
C ALA A 11 -15.83 5.43 6.36
N PRO A 12 -14.98 5.98 7.23
CA PRO A 12 -13.54 6.06 7.00
C PRO A 12 -12.89 4.66 7.14
N SER A 13 -11.59 4.56 6.84
CA SER A 13 -10.83 3.35 7.17
C SER A 13 -10.76 3.13 8.68
N ALA A 14 -10.94 1.87 9.12
CA ALA A 14 -11.05 1.50 10.54
C ALA A 14 -9.66 1.26 11.17
N ASN A 15 -8.77 2.27 11.12
CA ASN A 15 -7.42 2.24 11.67
C ASN A 15 -7.06 3.56 12.37
N LEU A 16 -5.99 3.55 13.14
CA LEU A 16 -5.38 4.77 13.65
C LEU A 16 -4.79 5.58 12.49
N SER A 17 -4.93 6.91 12.54
CA SER A 17 -4.43 7.79 11.49
C SER A 17 -2.93 7.58 11.25
N GLY A 18 -2.55 7.41 9.99
CA GLY A 18 -1.17 7.15 9.58
C GLY A 18 -0.78 5.67 9.53
N SER A 19 -1.48 4.79 10.25
CA SER A 19 -1.23 3.35 10.23
C SER A 19 -1.66 2.71 8.90
N PRO A 20 -1.11 1.53 8.53
CA PRO A 20 -1.59 0.75 7.39
C PRO A 20 -3.07 0.41 7.52
N SER A 21 -3.82 0.50 6.42
CA SER A 21 -5.26 0.21 6.41
C SER A 21 -5.55 -1.24 6.86
N PRO A 22 -6.67 -1.48 7.59
CA PRO A 22 -7.02 -2.82 8.03
C PRO A 22 -7.53 -3.66 6.86
N THR A 23 -7.14 -4.93 6.82
CA THR A 23 -7.62 -5.92 5.84
C THR A 23 -8.33 -7.10 6.47
N CYS A 24 -8.41 -7.13 7.80
CA CYS A 24 -9.17 -8.11 8.58
C CYS A 24 -9.59 -7.51 9.93
N ALA A 25 -10.52 -8.17 10.63
CA ALA A 25 -11.03 -7.72 11.93
C ALA A 25 -9.91 -7.60 12.99
N ARG A 26 -8.89 -8.44 12.94
CA ARG A 26 -7.76 -8.38 13.87
C ARG A 26 -7.04 -7.05 13.80
N HIS A 27 -6.85 -6.48 12.60
CA HIS A 27 -6.25 -5.17 12.43
C HIS A 27 -7.10 -4.04 13.06
N CYS A 28 -8.42 -4.16 12.94
CA CYS A 28 -9.34 -3.21 13.58
C CYS A 28 -9.28 -3.32 15.10
N ILE A 29 -9.22 -4.54 15.64
CA ILE A 29 -9.08 -4.79 17.08
C ILE A 29 -7.76 -4.20 17.59
N ASP A 30 -6.63 -4.48 16.91
CA ASP A 30 -5.31 -3.98 17.31
C ASP A 30 -5.27 -2.44 17.38
N ASP A 31 -6.02 -1.73 16.51
CA ASP A 31 -6.02 -0.27 16.44
C ASP A 31 -7.12 0.39 17.29
N LEU A 32 -8.30 -0.23 17.42
CA LEU A 32 -9.51 0.44 17.89
C LEU A 32 -10.15 -0.21 19.14
N ASP A 33 -9.58 -1.28 19.70
CA ASP A 33 -10.10 -1.86 20.94
C ASP A 33 -10.13 -0.81 22.06
N GLY A 34 -11.26 -0.75 22.78
CA GLY A 34 -11.54 0.26 23.78
C GLY A 34 -11.79 1.69 23.26
N ARG A 35 -11.84 1.90 21.92
CA ARG A 35 -12.07 3.20 21.28
C ARG A 35 -13.38 3.28 20.50
N VAL A 36 -14.01 2.13 20.25
CA VAL A 36 -15.28 2.00 19.53
C VAL A 36 -16.20 1.07 20.30
N ASP A 37 -17.51 1.24 20.12
CA ASP A 37 -18.53 0.47 20.85
C ASP A 37 -18.64 -0.97 20.36
N ALA A 38 -18.35 -1.22 19.07
CA ALA A 38 -18.42 -2.55 18.49
C ALA A 38 -17.55 -2.68 17.25
N ILE A 39 -17.02 -3.89 17.04
CA ILE A 39 -16.33 -4.29 15.80
C ILE A 39 -17.11 -5.47 15.22
N VAL A 40 -17.58 -5.33 13.98
CA VAL A 40 -18.27 -6.40 13.25
C VAL A 40 -17.29 -7.04 12.28
N ASP A 41 -16.98 -8.32 12.51
CA ASP A 41 -16.13 -9.08 11.62
C ASP A 41 -16.92 -9.53 10.38
N GLY A 42 -16.62 -8.98 9.22
CA GLY A 42 -17.15 -9.36 7.92
C GLY A 42 -16.24 -10.30 7.13
N GLY A 43 -15.18 -10.79 7.74
CA GLY A 43 -14.13 -11.57 7.10
C GLY A 43 -12.99 -10.71 6.50
N PRO A 44 -11.97 -11.33 5.88
CA PRO A 44 -10.85 -10.64 5.26
C PRO A 44 -11.29 -9.86 4.02
N CYS A 45 -10.57 -8.78 3.71
CA CYS A 45 -10.78 -8.03 2.48
C CYS A 45 -10.28 -8.82 1.27
N GLU A 46 -11.07 -8.91 0.21
CA GLU A 46 -10.69 -9.65 -1.01
C GLU A 46 -9.53 -9.00 -1.74
N VAL A 47 -9.55 -7.68 -1.93
CA VAL A 47 -8.52 -6.93 -2.69
C VAL A 47 -7.33 -6.57 -1.79
N GLY A 48 -7.57 -6.17 -0.55
CA GLY A 48 -6.54 -5.76 0.40
C GLY A 48 -6.03 -4.32 0.26
N LEU A 49 -6.46 -3.57 -0.74
CA LEU A 49 -6.14 -2.15 -0.94
C LEU A 49 -7.41 -1.30 -0.95
N GLU A 50 -7.26 0.00 -0.69
CA GLU A 50 -8.37 0.95 -0.81
C GLU A 50 -8.83 1.10 -2.27
N SER A 51 -10.09 1.50 -2.41
CA SER A 51 -10.74 1.77 -3.70
C SER A 51 -9.99 2.78 -4.55
N THR A 52 -10.15 2.67 -5.85
CA THR A 52 -9.76 3.69 -6.82
C THR A 52 -10.56 4.98 -6.55
N VAL A 53 -9.88 6.12 -6.59
CA VAL A 53 -10.49 7.45 -6.53
C VAL A 53 -10.18 8.17 -7.81
N LEU A 54 -11.22 8.69 -8.46
CA LEU A 54 -11.08 9.49 -9.68
C LEU A 54 -11.83 10.82 -9.56
N THR A 55 -11.45 11.80 -10.36
CA THR A 55 -12.16 13.07 -10.54
C THR A 55 -12.63 13.21 -11.97
N LEU A 56 -13.87 13.69 -12.12
CA LEU A 56 -14.46 14.09 -13.39
C LEU A 56 -14.49 15.61 -13.57
N CYS A 57 -13.96 16.35 -12.58
CA CYS A 57 -13.93 17.82 -12.59
C CYS A 57 -12.76 18.39 -13.39
N GLU A 58 -11.78 17.54 -13.73
CA GLU A 58 -10.63 17.89 -14.56
C GLU A 58 -10.83 17.45 -16.01
N GLN A 59 -10.10 18.06 -16.92
CA GLN A 59 -10.08 17.71 -18.33
C GLN A 59 -8.62 17.49 -18.79
N PRO A 60 -8.23 16.26 -19.14
CA PRO A 60 -9.02 15.02 -19.06
C PRO A 60 -9.37 14.58 -17.63
N PRO A 61 -10.37 13.67 -17.43
CA PRO A 61 -10.63 13.04 -16.14
C PRO A 61 -9.39 12.34 -15.57
N GLN A 62 -9.23 12.30 -14.25
CA GLN A 62 -8.02 11.79 -13.64
C GLN A 62 -8.28 10.75 -12.55
N ILE A 63 -7.44 9.70 -12.50
CA ILE A 63 -7.32 8.83 -11.35
C ILE A 63 -6.39 9.50 -10.34
N LEU A 64 -6.93 9.82 -9.17
CA LEU A 64 -6.19 10.46 -8.08
C LEU A 64 -5.53 9.44 -7.15
N ARG A 65 -6.09 8.24 -7.07
CA ARG A 65 -5.54 7.12 -6.29
C ARG A 65 -5.85 5.81 -7.03
N PRO A 66 -4.84 5.07 -7.51
CA PRO A 66 -5.07 3.77 -8.13
C PRO A 66 -5.53 2.74 -7.09
N GLY A 67 -6.35 1.80 -7.52
CA GLY A 67 -6.91 0.69 -6.72
C GLY A 67 -7.28 -0.49 -7.63
N ALA A 68 -8.25 -1.31 -7.21
CA ALA A 68 -8.67 -2.49 -7.97
C ALA A 68 -9.29 -2.16 -9.34
N VAL A 69 -9.98 -1.01 -9.45
CA VAL A 69 -10.38 -0.49 -10.77
C VAL A 69 -9.16 0.20 -11.38
N THR A 70 -8.57 -0.44 -12.39
CA THR A 70 -7.33 0.01 -13.03
C THR A 70 -7.58 1.12 -14.05
N LEU A 71 -6.51 1.78 -14.51
CA LEU A 71 -6.59 2.78 -15.58
C LEU A 71 -7.15 2.18 -16.87
N GLU A 72 -6.73 0.96 -17.19
CA GLU A 72 -7.18 0.23 -18.39
C GLU A 72 -8.69 -0.08 -18.32
N MET A 73 -9.18 -0.48 -17.15
CA MET A 73 -10.63 -0.67 -16.92
C MET A 73 -11.40 0.65 -17.03
N ALA A 74 -10.88 1.71 -16.43
CA ALA A 74 -11.51 3.04 -16.48
C ALA A 74 -11.58 3.58 -17.91
N ARG A 75 -10.55 3.33 -18.73
CA ARG A 75 -10.53 3.73 -20.16
C ARG A 75 -11.56 3.04 -21.03
N GLN A 76 -12.10 1.92 -20.61
CA GLN A 76 -13.24 1.28 -21.32
C GLN A 76 -14.52 2.12 -21.26
N VAL A 77 -14.63 3.03 -20.30
CA VAL A 77 -15.78 3.93 -20.10
C VAL A 77 -15.41 5.39 -20.39
N LEU A 78 -14.20 5.81 -20.01
CA LEU A 78 -13.67 7.17 -20.15
C LEU A 78 -12.35 7.06 -20.92
N ALA A 79 -12.41 7.14 -22.27
CA ALA A 79 -11.27 6.83 -23.15
C ALA A 79 -10.03 7.69 -22.88
N ASP A 80 -10.21 8.93 -22.48
CA ASP A 80 -9.18 9.94 -22.24
C ASP A 80 -8.75 10.09 -20.77
N ILE A 81 -9.26 9.23 -19.87
CA ILE A 81 -8.86 9.28 -18.46
C ILE A 81 -7.35 9.00 -18.29
N GLU A 82 -6.71 9.78 -17.43
CA GLU A 82 -5.28 9.70 -17.14
C GLU A 82 -5.01 9.46 -15.66
N LEU A 83 -3.75 9.15 -15.32
CA LEU A 83 -3.27 9.21 -13.94
C LEU A 83 -3.03 10.67 -13.57
N GLY A 84 -3.62 11.11 -12.48
CA GLY A 84 -3.44 12.47 -11.99
C GLY A 84 -2.01 12.73 -11.48
N PRO A 85 -1.58 14.00 -11.47
CA PRO A 85 -0.31 14.39 -10.89
C PRO A 85 -0.27 14.00 -9.39
N GLY A 86 0.88 13.58 -8.94
CA GLY A 86 1.05 13.14 -7.55
C GLY A 86 0.64 11.69 -7.29
N VAL A 87 0.23 10.89 -8.28
CA VAL A 87 0.01 9.44 -8.09
C VAL A 87 1.32 8.73 -7.78
N PHE A 88 2.36 8.98 -8.56
CA PHE A 88 3.70 8.42 -8.38
C PHE A 88 4.77 9.47 -8.05
N GLU A 89 4.38 10.72 -7.90
CA GLU A 89 5.28 11.81 -7.57
C GLU A 89 4.88 12.46 -6.24
N ARG A 90 5.86 13.07 -5.60
CA ARG A 90 5.60 13.88 -4.42
C ARG A 90 4.93 15.20 -4.85
N LEU A 91 3.77 15.47 -4.27
CA LEU A 91 3.14 16.78 -4.52
C LEU A 91 4.02 17.91 -3.96
N PRO A 92 4.15 19.02 -4.69
CA PRO A 92 4.85 20.21 -4.18
C PRO A 92 4.24 20.71 -2.88
N ASP A 93 5.08 21.37 -2.06
CA ASP A 93 4.61 22.01 -0.84
C ASP A 93 3.57 23.09 -1.14
N GLY A 94 2.51 23.15 -0.33
CA GLY A 94 1.42 24.10 -0.53
C GLY A 94 0.26 23.58 -1.42
N VAL A 95 0.47 22.56 -2.24
CA VAL A 95 -0.60 21.97 -3.05
C VAL A 95 -1.57 21.20 -2.16
N ARG A 96 -2.88 21.47 -2.31
CA ARG A 96 -3.93 20.75 -1.61
C ARG A 96 -4.09 19.36 -2.22
N ALA A 97 -4.03 18.33 -1.38
CA ALA A 97 -4.33 16.97 -1.83
C ALA A 97 -5.80 16.85 -2.24
N ALA A 98 -6.05 16.38 -3.45
CA ALA A 98 -7.40 16.17 -3.98
C ALA A 98 -8.04 14.85 -3.51
N SER A 99 -7.26 13.95 -2.89
CA SER A 99 -7.74 12.66 -2.37
C SER A 99 -6.98 12.29 -1.10
N PRO A 100 -7.61 11.55 -0.17
CA PRO A 100 -6.92 10.96 0.97
C PRO A 100 -5.73 10.09 0.52
N GLY A 101 -4.61 10.20 1.24
CA GLY A 101 -3.39 9.45 0.93
C GLY A 101 -2.48 10.05 -0.14
N MET A 102 -2.84 11.18 -0.77
CA MET A 102 -1.99 11.86 -1.76
C MET A 102 -0.90 12.74 -1.13
N LYS A 103 -1.12 13.25 0.07
CA LYS A 103 -0.20 14.18 0.75
C LYS A 103 0.47 13.45 1.91
N TYR A 104 1.79 13.56 2.05
CA TYR A 104 2.60 12.98 3.13
C TYR A 104 2.84 11.46 3.06
N LYS A 105 3.78 11.02 3.90
CA LYS A 105 4.00 9.63 4.23
C LYS A 105 2.69 9.05 4.80
N HIS A 106 2.13 8.05 4.13
CA HIS A 106 0.86 7.43 4.49
C HIS A 106 1.01 5.91 4.44
N TYR A 107 0.23 5.19 5.24
CA TYR A 107 0.35 3.73 5.34
C TYR A 107 1.69 3.23 5.89
N ALA A 108 2.50 4.13 6.45
CA ALA A 108 3.86 3.81 6.81
C ALA A 108 3.93 3.06 8.13
N PRO A 109 4.69 1.97 8.21
CA PRO A 109 5.11 1.42 9.48
C PRO A 109 6.03 2.41 10.22
N LYS A 110 6.30 2.15 11.49
CA LYS A 110 7.26 2.93 12.29
C LYS A 110 8.68 2.83 11.72
N ALA A 111 8.99 1.69 11.10
CA ALA A 111 10.25 1.49 10.41
C ALA A 111 10.44 2.47 9.25
N ARG A 112 11.69 2.84 8.98
CA ARG A 112 12.04 3.44 7.69
C ARG A 112 11.93 2.38 6.61
N VAL A 113 11.19 2.66 5.56
CA VAL A 113 11.07 1.78 4.39
C VAL A 113 11.82 2.42 3.23
N ILE A 114 12.60 1.64 2.50
CA ILE A 114 13.28 2.06 1.27
C ILE A 114 12.90 1.07 0.18
N LEU A 115 12.35 1.55 -0.94
CA LEU A 115 12.04 0.71 -2.08
C LEU A 115 13.33 0.36 -2.83
N VAL A 116 13.42 -0.88 -3.28
CA VAL A 116 14.57 -1.37 -4.06
C VAL A 116 14.05 -1.98 -5.36
N HIS A 117 14.34 -1.30 -6.46
CA HIS A 117 14.05 -1.77 -7.81
C HIS A 117 15.15 -2.73 -8.24
N ALA A 118 14.88 -4.03 -8.11
CA ALA A 118 15.85 -5.07 -8.41
C ALA A 118 15.18 -6.41 -8.70
N ALA A 119 15.80 -7.21 -9.57
CA ALA A 119 15.50 -8.63 -9.66
C ALA A 119 15.97 -9.36 -8.39
N ARG A 120 15.49 -10.61 -8.16
CA ARG A 120 15.78 -11.40 -6.95
C ARG A 120 17.27 -11.47 -6.61
N GLY A 121 18.12 -11.84 -7.58
CA GLY A 121 19.57 -11.99 -7.34
C GLY A 121 20.26 -10.69 -6.96
N PRO A 122 20.16 -9.62 -7.76
CA PRO A 122 20.66 -8.29 -7.39
C PRO A 122 20.15 -7.81 -6.02
N PHE A 123 18.87 -8.01 -5.70
CA PHE A 123 18.30 -7.65 -4.39
C PHE A 123 19.00 -8.40 -3.25
N ALA A 124 19.20 -9.72 -3.39
CA ALA A 124 19.89 -10.52 -2.38
C ALA A 124 21.35 -10.07 -2.19
N ASN A 125 22.08 -9.82 -3.29
CA ASN A 125 23.45 -9.31 -3.24
C ASN A 125 23.52 -7.92 -2.58
N PHE A 126 22.58 -7.04 -2.91
CA PHE A 126 22.47 -5.73 -2.28
C PHE A 126 22.30 -5.85 -0.77
N LEU A 127 21.38 -6.71 -0.30
CA LEU A 127 21.14 -6.88 1.14
C LEU A 127 22.34 -7.53 1.85
N ALA A 128 23.02 -8.49 1.22
CA ALA A 128 24.23 -9.14 1.76
C ALA A 128 25.36 -8.13 2.00
N SER A 129 25.42 -7.03 1.25
CA SER A 129 26.39 -5.95 1.43
C SER A 129 26.05 -4.97 2.55
N ARG A 130 24.83 -5.01 3.11
CA ARG A 130 24.37 -4.09 4.16
C ARG A 130 24.81 -4.51 5.54
N LYS A 131 25.03 -3.52 6.40
CA LYS A 131 25.37 -3.72 7.82
C LYS A 131 24.31 -3.09 8.70
N GLY A 132 24.19 -3.59 9.92
CA GLY A 132 23.23 -3.09 10.89
C GLY A 132 21.96 -3.93 10.98
N ARG A 133 20.99 -3.46 11.75
CA ARG A 133 19.70 -4.15 11.96
C ARG A 133 18.66 -3.67 10.95
N PHE A 134 18.31 -4.53 10.05
CA PHE A 134 17.27 -4.28 9.03
C PHE A 134 16.52 -5.56 8.71
N GLY A 135 15.43 -5.44 7.95
CA GLY A 135 14.69 -6.56 7.38
C GLY A 135 14.37 -6.33 5.90
N ALA A 136 13.78 -7.34 5.28
CA ALA A 136 13.30 -7.31 3.91
C ALA A 136 11.78 -7.43 3.87
N LEU A 137 11.13 -6.58 3.09
CA LEU A 137 9.79 -6.78 2.58
C LEU A 137 9.95 -7.30 1.15
N CYS A 138 9.55 -8.54 0.89
CA CYS A 138 9.96 -9.27 -0.30
C CYS A 138 8.81 -10.09 -0.89
N LEU A 139 9.06 -10.69 -2.04
CA LEU A 139 8.12 -11.57 -2.73
C LEU A 139 8.43 -13.03 -2.41
N ALA A 140 7.43 -13.90 -2.54
CA ALA A 140 7.55 -15.31 -2.22
C ALA A 140 8.73 -15.98 -2.95
N GLY A 141 9.53 -16.71 -2.21
CA GLY A 141 10.76 -17.36 -2.67
C GLY A 141 12.03 -16.52 -2.51
N ASP A 142 11.93 -15.19 -2.34
CA ASP A 142 13.11 -14.34 -2.07
C ASP A 142 13.75 -14.69 -0.74
N GLU A 143 12.94 -15.01 0.27
CA GLU A 143 13.36 -15.35 1.63
C GLU A 143 14.39 -16.49 1.68
N GLN A 144 14.40 -17.36 0.66
CA GLN A 144 15.36 -18.47 0.56
C GLN A 144 16.80 -18.01 0.30
N ALA A 145 16.96 -16.81 -0.27
CA ALA A 145 18.26 -16.23 -0.61
C ALA A 145 18.71 -15.14 0.36
N LEU A 146 17.88 -14.81 1.35
CA LEU A 146 18.12 -13.68 2.27
C LEU A 146 18.51 -14.20 3.66
N SER A 147 19.49 -13.55 4.28
CA SER A 147 19.97 -13.86 5.65
C SER A 147 19.44 -12.90 6.73
N CYS A 148 18.55 -11.98 6.35
CA CYS A 148 17.88 -11.06 7.27
C CYS A 148 16.43 -11.48 7.54
N PRO A 149 15.75 -10.93 8.57
CA PRO A 149 14.32 -11.12 8.76
C PRO A 149 13.53 -10.71 7.51
N CYS A 150 12.66 -11.61 7.03
CA CYS A 150 11.89 -11.43 5.81
C CYS A 150 10.40 -11.41 6.11
N ILE A 151 9.68 -10.52 5.45
CA ILE A 151 8.23 -10.43 5.46
C ILE A 151 7.77 -10.49 4.00
N VAL A 152 6.99 -11.52 3.67
CA VAL A 152 6.49 -11.72 2.31
C VAL A 152 5.17 -10.98 2.14
N TYR A 153 5.04 -10.18 1.09
CA TYR A 153 3.80 -9.45 0.79
C TYR A 153 3.03 -9.94 -0.42
N GLY A 154 3.53 -10.95 -1.13
CA GLY A 154 2.85 -11.55 -2.29
C GLY A 154 3.78 -12.38 -3.13
N VAL A 155 3.29 -12.78 -4.29
CA VAL A 155 4.02 -13.60 -5.29
C VAL A 155 4.48 -12.69 -6.42
N GLN A 156 5.66 -12.97 -7.00
CA GLN A 156 6.16 -12.24 -8.15
C GLN A 156 5.22 -12.41 -9.35
N ASP A 157 5.03 -11.35 -10.13
CA ASP A 157 4.11 -11.27 -11.28
C ASP A 157 2.62 -11.54 -10.96
N ASP A 158 2.25 -11.59 -9.66
CA ASP A 158 0.88 -11.68 -9.18
C ASP A 158 0.48 -10.46 -8.35
N ALA A 159 0.10 -9.40 -9.07
CA ALA A 159 -0.31 -8.14 -8.45
C ALA A 159 -1.54 -8.27 -7.52
N ALA A 160 -2.39 -9.27 -7.73
CA ALA A 160 -3.55 -9.50 -6.87
C ALA A 160 -3.11 -10.05 -5.50
N SER A 161 -2.19 -11.03 -5.47
CA SER A 161 -1.62 -11.54 -4.22
C SER A 161 -0.85 -10.46 -3.47
N GLN A 162 -0.08 -9.64 -4.20
CA GLN A 162 0.67 -8.52 -3.63
C GLN A 162 -0.25 -7.48 -3.00
N ALA A 163 -1.33 -7.11 -3.68
CA ALA A 163 -2.34 -6.19 -3.17
C ALA A 163 -3.00 -6.74 -1.90
N HIS A 164 -3.37 -8.03 -1.92
CA HIS A 164 -4.01 -8.70 -0.78
C HIS A 164 -3.10 -8.73 0.46
N GLY A 165 -1.81 -9.02 0.28
CA GLY A 165 -0.86 -9.21 1.38
C GLY A 165 -0.19 -7.93 1.90
N LEU A 166 -0.19 -6.84 1.13
CA LEU A 166 0.65 -5.67 1.40
C LEU A 166 0.42 -5.04 2.78
N PHE A 167 -0.81 -4.72 3.14
CA PHE A 167 -1.08 -4.01 4.40
C PHE A 167 -0.86 -4.88 5.63
N ASP A 168 -1.12 -6.18 5.55
CA ASP A 168 -0.75 -7.09 6.64
C ASP A 168 0.78 -7.18 6.78
N ALA A 169 1.51 -7.27 5.68
CA ALA A 169 2.97 -7.28 5.68
C ALA A 169 3.56 -5.99 6.28
N LEU A 170 3.01 -4.81 5.96
CA LEU A 170 3.42 -3.54 6.58
C LEU A 170 3.15 -3.52 8.09
N ARG A 171 2.05 -4.12 8.57
CA ARG A 171 1.78 -4.28 10.00
C ARG A 171 2.71 -5.29 10.67
N GLN A 172 3.12 -6.33 9.97
CA GLN A 172 4.12 -7.29 10.46
C GLN A 172 5.48 -6.63 10.70
N ILE A 173 5.87 -5.64 9.89
CA ILE A 173 7.09 -4.83 10.10
C ILE A 173 7.07 -4.18 11.48
N ASP A 174 5.95 -3.58 11.87
CA ASP A 174 5.78 -2.93 13.17
C ASP A 174 5.86 -3.93 14.32
N ARG A 175 5.23 -5.10 14.17
CA ARG A 175 5.30 -6.19 15.18
C ARG A 175 6.70 -6.76 15.33
N ALA A 176 7.49 -6.81 14.26
CA ALA A 176 8.87 -7.27 14.27
C ALA A 176 9.84 -6.25 14.89
N GLY A 177 9.41 -5.00 15.10
CA GLY A 177 10.21 -3.93 15.68
C GLY A 177 11.47 -3.62 14.87
N LEU A 178 11.41 -3.74 13.56
CA LEU A 178 12.52 -3.47 12.66
C LEU A 178 12.70 -1.95 12.50
N PRO A 179 13.92 -1.41 12.60
CA PRO A 179 14.14 0.04 12.43
C PRO A 179 14.19 0.46 10.96
N LEU A 180 14.60 -0.46 10.08
CA LEU A 180 14.78 -0.24 8.64
C LEU A 180 14.33 -1.48 7.87
N VAL A 181 13.64 -1.27 6.76
CA VAL A 181 13.20 -2.33 5.85
C VAL A 181 13.50 -1.93 4.42
N TYR A 182 14.13 -2.82 3.68
CA TYR A 182 14.27 -2.73 2.24
C TYR A 182 13.14 -3.51 1.58
N ALA A 183 12.33 -2.84 0.79
CA ALA A 183 11.19 -3.44 0.11
C ALA A 183 11.52 -3.68 -1.36
N ARG A 184 11.59 -4.95 -1.78
CA ARG A 184 11.71 -5.27 -3.21
C ARG A 184 10.40 -4.95 -3.91
N VAL A 185 10.48 -4.18 -4.98
CA VAL A 185 9.32 -3.87 -5.83
C VAL A 185 9.38 -4.66 -7.12
N ASP A 186 8.22 -5.08 -7.59
CA ASP A 186 8.01 -5.75 -8.87
C ASP A 186 7.41 -4.77 -9.89
N GLY A 187 7.32 -5.19 -11.15
CA GLY A 187 6.81 -4.36 -12.23
C GLY A 187 5.37 -3.86 -12.02
N ALA A 188 5.08 -2.64 -12.42
CA ALA A 188 3.85 -1.94 -12.10
C ALA A 188 2.89 -1.80 -13.30
N GLY A 189 2.11 -2.84 -13.60
CA GLY A 189 0.96 -2.78 -14.53
C GLY A 189 -0.36 -3.09 -13.80
N GLY A 190 -1.47 -2.58 -14.29
CA GLY A 190 -2.80 -2.88 -13.74
C GLY A 190 -2.90 -2.61 -12.24
N VAL A 191 -3.32 -3.61 -11.44
CA VAL A 191 -3.38 -3.54 -9.97
C VAL A 191 -2.01 -3.33 -9.34
N GLY A 192 -0.91 -3.73 -10.00
CA GLY A 192 0.45 -3.47 -9.55
C GLY A 192 0.76 -1.98 -9.38
N GLN A 193 0.13 -1.10 -10.15
CA GLN A 193 0.25 0.35 -9.96
C GLN A 193 -0.30 0.79 -8.58
N ALA A 194 -1.37 0.15 -8.10
CA ALA A 194 -1.91 0.44 -6.78
C ALA A 194 -1.00 -0.08 -5.67
N VAL A 195 -0.42 -1.26 -5.82
CA VAL A 195 0.59 -1.83 -4.90
C VAL A 195 1.80 -0.89 -4.82
N TYR A 196 2.37 -0.54 -5.97
CA TYR A 196 3.50 0.37 -6.04
C TYR A 196 3.21 1.73 -5.41
N ASN A 197 2.05 2.33 -5.71
CA ASN A 197 1.64 3.58 -5.09
C ASN A 197 1.62 3.50 -3.55
N ARG A 198 1.15 2.40 -2.96
CA ARG A 198 1.10 2.23 -1.50
C ARG A 198 2.51 2.05 -0.91
N LEU A 199 3.35 1.25 -1.57
CA LEU A 199 4.75 1.07 -1.18
C LEU A 199 5.52 2.40 -1.24
N LEU A 200 5.36 3.16 -2.32
CA LEU A 200 5.98 4.47 -2.52
C LEU A 200 5.59 5.46 -1.40
N ARG A 201 4.31 5.47 -1.00
CA ARG A 201 3.82 6.28 0.11
C ARG A 201 4.36 5.81 1.47
N ALA A 202 4.41 4.49 1.70
CA ALA A 202 4.99 3.93 2.92
C ALA A 202 6.48 4.25 3.05
N ALA A 203 7.21 4.26 1.94
CA ALA A 203 8.62 4.63 1.87
C ALA A 203 8.88 6.15 1.94
N GLY A 204 7.83 6.99 1.82
CA GLY A 204 8.01 8.44 1.73
C GLY A 204 8.80 8.87 0.49
N PHE A 205 8.68 8.11 -0.61
CA PHE A 205 9.39 8.30 -1.88
C PHE A 205 10.90 8.03 -1.81
N GLU A 206 11.35 7.20 -0.86
CA GLU A 206 12.73 6.74 -0.83
C GLU A 206 12.90 5.50 -1.70
N GLU A 207 13.65 5.62 -2.79
CA GLU A 207 13.85 4.57 -3.79
C GLU A 207 15.31 4.39 -4.15
N LEU A 208 15.69 3.14 -4.46
CA LEU A 208 17.01 2.74 -4.95
C LEU A 208 16.85 1.81 -6.15
N TRP A 209 17.75 1.94 -7.12
CA TRP A 209 17.87 1.05 -8.27
C TRP A 209 19.18 0.27 -8.20
N VAL A 210 19.10 -1.07 -8.30
CA VAL A 210 20.22 -2.00 -8.07
C VAL A 210 20.33 -3.01 -9.21
#